data_58b5b2c51fb065414a8e907b888f813d
#
_entry.id   58b5b2c51fb065414a8e907b888f813d
#
_cell.length_a   1.000
_cell.length_b   1.000
_cell.length_c   1.000
_cell.angle_alpha   90.00
_cell.angle_beta   90.00
_cell.angle_gamma   90.00
#
_symmetry.space_group_name_H-M   'P 1'
#
loop_
_entity.id
_entity.type
_entity.pdbx_description
1 polymer ?
#
loop_
_entity_poly.entity_id
_entity_poly.type
_entity_poly.pdbx_seq_one_letter_code
_entity_poly.pdbx_strand_id
1 'polypeptide(L)'
;MKKFGKALLALLVLLLLAAALFLYWPLTQRSVPAASNDKPVDVVLVGAGIMSITLATYLQELQPDWNIQVYERLDGVAGESSDGWNNAGTGHSAFAELNYTPELPDGSIETKRAVGIAESFEVSRQFWSHQVKEGRLSQPSDFINPTPHMSFVWGDDNIAYLHKRQQALVKNPLFYGMQYSEDPAQIKQWAPLLMEGRDPKQKVAATWMPLGTDVNFGVITRQLTAGLQRSPNFSLHLNHEVSALRQNADKSWNVTVKDLRAGTESTTHARFVFIGAGGAALKLLQMSGIPESKDYAGFPVGGQFLAFQGQDVTSRHGVKAYGMAETGSPPMSVPHLDARKLDGKPVVLFGPFALYSTKFLKHGSWWDLYSSVNHNNVGPMLEVGKDNLDLVQYLMGQARLNDADRQAELVKYFPNAKPGDWKLVTAGQRVQIIKRDPLKGPVLQFGTEIVTDKDHTLAALLGASPGASTSPPIMLDLMAKAFPDQMKAGWEARLREIVPSYGRKLNDSAALVNEIRTLTSQTLHLPYLEVPVDANAASPAAAAVPAAAKEKRNANEELQAL
;
A
#
# COMPACT_ATOMS: atom_id res chain seq x y z
N MET A 1 6.51 3.21 57.06
CA MET A 1 7.13 3.87 55.92
C MET A 1 8.36 3.13 55.34
N LYS A 2 9.44 2.82 56.11
CA LYS A 2 10.66 2.14 55.57
C LYS A 2 10.43 0.76 54.96
N LYS A 3 9.47 -0.06 55.46
CA LYS A 3 9.13 -1.38 54.88
C LYS A 3 8.36 -1.25 53.56
N PHE A 4 7.47 -0.27 53.41
CA PHE A 4 6.73 0.00 52.19
C PHE A 4 7.64 0.51 51.06
N GLY A 5 8.59 1.40 51.35
CA GLY A 5 9.59 1.86 50.40
C GLY A 5 10.51 0.75 49.89
N LYS A 6 10.92 -0.21 50.76
CA LYS A 6 11.68 -1.39 50.33
C LYS A 6 10.90 -2.33 49.44
N ALA A 7 9.60 -2.54 49.73
CA ALA A 7 8.73 -3.36 48.90
C ALA A 7 8.48 -2.73 47.50
N LEU A 8 8.27 -1.40 47.44
CA LEU A 8 8.12 -0.67 46.21
C LEU A 8 9.39 -0.71 45.35
N LEU A 9 10.56 -0.53 45.98
CA LEU A 9 11.85 -0.63 45.28
C LEU A 9 12.10 -2.05 44.78
N ALA A 10 11.81 -3.08 45.56
CA ALA A 10 11.91 -4.47 45.10
C ALA A 10 10.98 -4.78 43.91
N LEU A 11 9.75 -4.27 43.97
CA LEU A 11 8.81 -4.38 42.85
C LEU A 11 9.31 -3.70 41.58
N LEU A 12 9.86 -2.48 41.72
CA LEU A 12 10.46 -1.73 40.62
C LEU A 12 11.64 -2.48 39.99
N VAL A 13 12.53 -3.03 40.81
CA VAL A 13 13.66 -3.84 40.34
C VAL A 13 13.18 -5.10 39.62
N LEU A 14 12.18 -5.79 40.14
CA LEU A 14 11.57 -6.97 39.48
C LEU A 14 10.94 -6.61 38.13
N LEU A 15 10.24 -5.47 38.04
CA LEU A 15 9.67 -4.99 36.78
C LEU A 15 10.76 -4.62 35.76
N LEU A 16 11.85 -3.99 36.21
CA LEU A 16 12.99 -3.68 35.34
C LEU A 16 13.72 -4.94 34.86
N LEU A 17 13.88 -5.95 35.70
CA LEU A 17 14.44 -7.25 35.32
C LEU A 17 13.53 -7.99 34.35
N ALA A 18 12.21 -7.99 34.59
CA ALA A 18 11.25 -8.59 33.67
C ALA A 18 11.25 -7.87 32.31
N ALA A 19 11.31 -6.54 32.29
CA ALA A 19 11.44 -5.76 31.07
C ALA A 19 12.75 -6.06 30.32
N ALA A 20 13.87 -6.15 31.05
CA ALA A 20 15.16 -6.52 30.45
C ALA A 20 15.11 -7.94 29.86
N LEU A 21 14.58 -8.91 30.61
CA LEU A 21 14.41 -10.28 30.13
C LEU A 21 13.53 -10.31 28.87
N PHE A 22 12.43 -9.54 28.85
CA PHE A 22 11.53 -9.45 27.69
C PHE A 22 12.25 -8.85 26.48
N LEU A 23 12.98 -7.74 26.64
CA LEU A 23 13.67 -7.04 25.55
C LEU A 23 14.82 -7.85 24.95
N TYR A 24 15.49 -8.68 25.77
CA TYR A 24 16.60 -9.53 25.33
C TYR A 24 16.20 -10.98 25.08
N TRP A 25 14.88 -11.31 25.14
CA TRP A 25 14.43 -12.65 24.85
C TRP A 25 14.69 -13.01 23.38
N PRO A 26 15.44 -14.07 23.08
CA PRO A 26 15.77 -14.40 21.70
C PRO A 26 14.53 -14.87 20.93
N LEU A 27 14.14 -14.13 19.90
CA LEU A 27 13.04 -14.49 18.98
C LEU A 27 13.35 -15.71 18.10
N THR A 28 14.61 -16.16 18.04
CA THR A 28 15.15 -16.99 16.95
C THR A 28 15.55 -18.41 17.34
N GLN A 29 15.43 -18.84 18.60
CA GLN A 29 16.00 -20.12 19.00
C GLN A 29 14.95 -21.19 19.33
N ARG A 30 14.09 -21.49 18.36
CA ARG A 30 13.32 -22.72 18.39
C ARG A 30 14.09 -23.81 17.62
N SER A 31 14.11 -25.04 18.14
CA SER A 31 14.58 -26.18 17.35
C SER A 31 13.67 -26.33 16.13
N VAL A 32 14.24 -26.22 14.95
CA VAL A 32 13.50 -26.34 13.67
C VAL A 32 13.54 -27.81 13.26
N PRO A 33 12.39 -28.46 12.94
CA PRO A 33 12.37 -29.79 12.36
C PRO A 33 13.22 -29.87 11.10
N ALA A 34 13.75 -31.05 10.78
CA ALA A 34 14.46 -31.29 9.52
C ALA A 34 13.51 -30.99 8.34
N ALA A 35 14.08 -30.49 7.24
CA ALA A 35 13.29 -30.24 6.04
C ALA A 35 12.70 -31.53 5.49
N SER A 36 11.47 -31.46 5.01
CA SER A 36 10.73 -32.60 4.46
C SER A 36 11.02 -32.86 2.97
N ASN A 37 11.72 -31.93 2.30
CA ASN A 37 12.08 -32.03 0.89
C ASN A 37 13.59 -32.13 0.70
N ASP A 38 14.05 -33.07 -0.11
CA ASP A 38 15.48 -33.31 -0.41
C ASP A 38 16.05 -32.20 -1.31
N LYS A 39 15.24 -31.67 -2.23
CA LYS A 39 15.64 -30.55 -3.11
C LYS A 39 14.93 -29.27 -2.66
N PRO A 40 15.68 -28.15 -2.57
CA PRO A 40 15.04 -26.89 -2.21
C PRO A 40 14.05 -26.46 -3.28
N VAL A 41 12.89 -25.94 -2.86
CA VAL A 41 11.99 -25.21 -3.76
C VAL A 41 12.66 -23.89 -4.15
N ASP A 42 12.33 -23.36 -5.33
CA ASP A 42 13.01 -22.15 -5.81
C ASP A 42 12.57 -20.94 -5.00
N VAL A 43 11.26 -20.80 -4.73
CA VAL A 43 10.70 -19.65 -4.02
C VAL A 43 9.62 -20.07 -3.03
N VAL A 44 9.74 -19.59 -1.81
CA VAL A 44 8.66 -19.59 -0.81
C VAL A 44 8.15 -18.15 -0.62
N LEU A 45 6.84 -17.96 -0.74
CA LEU A 45 6.15 -16.70 -0.48
C LEU A 45 5.31 -16.82 0.79
N VAL A 46 5.51 -15.90 1.73
CA VAL A 46 4.79 -15.88 3.00
C VAL A 46 3.68 -14.84 2.95
N GLY A 47 2.42 -15.32 3.04
CA GLY A 47 1.21 -14.53 2.85
C GLY A 47 0.72 -14.55 1.39
N ALA A 48 -0.60 -14.70 1.19
CA ALA A 48 -1.26 -14.71 -0.11
C ALA A 48 -2.02 -13.40 -0.39
N GLY A 49 -1.42 -12.26 -0.05
CA GLY A 49 -1.90 -10.93 -0.42
C GLY A 49 -1.46 -10.53 -1.82
N ILE A 50 -1.93 -9.35 -2.27
CA ILE A 50 -1.67 -8.82 -3.63
C ILE A 50 -0.18 -8.78 -3.97
N MET A 51 0.71 -8.48 -3.01
CA MET A 51 2.15 -8.39 -3.24
C MET A 51 2.77 -9.74 -3.60
N SER A 52 2.55 -10.75 -2.76
CA SER A 52 3.08 -12.11 -3.00
C SER A 52 2.53 -12.71 -4.29
N ILE A 53 1.24 -12.53 -4.55
CA ILE A 53 0.61 -13.08 -5.76
C ILE A 53 1.06 -12.34 -7.02
N THR A 54 1.27 -11.02 -6.96
CA THR A 54 1.88 -10.27 -8.07
C THR A 54 3.31 -10.75 -8.34
N LEU A 55 4.13 -10.94 -7.28
CA LEU A 55 5.48 -11.48 -7.44
C LEU A 55 5.46 -12.89 -8.03
N ALA A 56 4.61 -13.78 -7.51
CA ALA A 56 4.45 -15.13 -8.05
C ALA A 56 4.09 -15.12 -9.53
N THR A 57 3.21 -14.19 -9.95
CA THR A 57 2.79 -14.05 -11.35
C THR A 57 3.96 -13.64 -12.24
N TYR A 58 4.76 -12.65 -11.83
CA TYR A 58 5.98 -12.28 -12.55
C TYR A 58 6.96 -13.44 -12.64
N LEU A 59 7.26 -14.08 -11.50
CA LEU A 59 8.24 -15.15 -11.45
C LEU A 59 7.82 -16.36 -12.30
N GLN A 60 6.53 -16.71 -12.29
CA GLN A 60 6.04 -17.82 -13.13
C GLN A 60 6.16 -17.51 -14.63
N GLU A 61 5.99 -16.25 -15.04
CA GLU A 61 6.17 -15.86 -16.45
C GLU A 61 7.64 -15.76 -16.86
N LEU A 62 8.51 -15.38 -15.93
CA LEU A 62 9.95 -15.23 -16.18
C LEU A 62 10.72 -16.54 -16.06
N GLN A 63 10.25 -17.44 -15.19
CA GLN A 63 10.86 -18.73 -14.88
C GLN A 63 9.76 -19.80 -14.69
N PRO A 64 9.15 -20.30 -15.79
CA PRO A 64 8.03 -21.24 -15.71
C PRO A 64 8.36 -22.56 -14.99
N ASP A 65 9.63 -22.94 -14.97
CA ASP A 65 10.13 -24.18 -14.35
C ASP A 65 10.39 -24.04 -12.84
N TRP A 66 10.35 -22.83 -12.28
CA TRP A 66 10.57 -22.63 -10.86
C TRP A 66 9.42 -23.16 -10.04
N ASN A 67 9.74 -23.89 -8.98
CA ASN A 67 8.78 -24.33 -7.99
C ASN A 67 8.49 -23.19 -7.00
N ILE A 68 7.26 -22.71 -7.01
CA ILE A 68 6.81 -21.58 -6.18
C ILE A 68 5.78 -22.11 -5.16
N GLN A 69 6.03 -21.92 -3.87
CA GLN A 69 5.12 -22.29 -2.80
C GLN A 69 4.66 -21.06 -2.03
N VAL A 70 3.35 -20.94 -1.80
CA VAL A 70 2.73 -19.87 -1.02
C VAL A 70 2.12 -20.45 0.25
N TYR A 71 2.47 -19.88 1.40
CA TYR A 71 1.89 -20.20 2.70
C TYR A 71 1.03 -19.05 3.20
N GLU A 72 -0.26 -19.32 3.42
CA GLU A 72 -1.25 -18.36 3.92
C GLU A 72 -1.88 -18.90 5.21
N ARG A 73 -1.87 -18.09 6.25
CA ARG A 73 -2.43 -18.47 7.56
C ARG A 73 -3.96 -18.52 7.60
N LEU A 74 -4.63 -17.76 6.74
CA LEU A 74 -6.07 -17.74 6.62
C LEU A 74 -6.58 -18.88 5.74
N ASP A 75 -7.86 -19.11 5.75
CA ASP A 75 -8.56 -20.11 4.95
C ASP A 75 -8.83 -19.66 3.49
N GLY A 76 -8.38 -18.45 3.14
CA GLY A 76 -8.53 -17.88 1.81
C GLY A 76 -7.46 -16.83 1.50
N VAL A 77 -7.24 -16.58 0.21
CA VAL A 77 -6.32 -15.53 -0.25
C VAL A 77 -6.93 -14.14 -0.11
N ALA A 78 -6.09 -13.13 -0.01
CA ALA A 78 -6.48 -11.72 0.08
C ALA A 78 -7.37 -11.36 1.29
N GLY A 79 -7.33 -12.11 2.39
CA GLY A 79 -8.22 -11.91 3.54
C GLY A 79 -7.87 -10.73 4.45
N GLU A 80 -6.68 -10.14 4.31
CA GLU A 80 -6.21 -8.99 5.10
C GLU A 80 -6.31 -7.69 4.29
N SER A 81 -5.26 -6.88 4.21
CA SER A 81 -5.27 -5.55 3.59
C SER A 81 -5.68 -5.55 2.11
N SER A 82 -5.55 -6.67 1.40
CA SER A 82 -5.95 -6.80 -0.01
C SER A 82 -7.46 -6.97 -0.20
N ASP A 83 -8.21 -7.38 0.81
CA ASP A 83 -9.66 -7.50 0.72
C ASP A 83 -10.32 -6.16 0.37
N GLY A 84 -11.35 -6.20 -0.47
CA GLY A 84 -12.05 -4.99 -0.94
C GLY A 84 -12.64 -4.13 0.19
N TRP A 85 -13.07 -4.74 1.29
CA TRP A 85 -13.62 -4.04 2.46
C TRP A 85 -12.52 -3.51 3.41
N ASN A 86 -11.27 -3.89 3.21
CA ASN A 86 -10.16 -3.52 4.08
C ASN A 86 -9.34 -2.34 3.57
N ASN A 87 -9.73 -1.74 2.43
CA ASN A 87 -9.06 -0.58 1.82
C ASN A 87 -10.06 0.30 1.07
N ALA A 88 -9.63 1.49 0.67
CA ALA A 88 -10.45 2.44 -0.09
C ALA A 88 -10.59 2.09 -1.59
N GLY A 89 -9.83 1.13 -2.10
CA GLY A 89 -9.85 0.73 -3.51
C GLY A 89 -9.44 1.82 -4.49
N THR A 90 -8.67 2.79 -4.06
CA THR A 90 -8.24 3.89 -4.93
C THR A 90 -7.15 3.41 -5.86
N GLY A 91 -7.35 3.58 -7.15
CA GLY A 91 -6.27 3.51 -8.13
C GLY A 91 -5.39 4.74 -8.01
N HIS A 92 -4.39 4.68 -7.10
CA HIS A 92 -3.59 5.83 -6.72
C HIS A 92 -2.81 6.41 -7.90
N SER A 93 -3.38 7.45 -8.52
CA SER A 93 -2.78 8.23 -9.61
C SER A 93 -2.44 9.65 -9.17
N ALA A 94 -2.47 9.91 -7.86
CA ALA A 94 -2.25 11.22 -7.25
C ALA A 94 -3.20 12.32 -7.76
N PHE A 95 -4.38 11.95 -8.23
CA PHE A 95 -5.33 12.92 -8.77
C PHE A 95 -6.06 13.68 -7.67
N ALA A 96 -6.40 13.01 -6.57
CA ALA A 96 -7.20 13.57 -5.48
C ALA A 96 -6.39 13.87 -4.20
N GLU A 97 -5.31 13.14 -3.94
CA GLU A 97 -4.59 13.18 -2.68
C GLU A 97 -3.73 14.45 -2.56
N LEU A 98 -4.12 15.37 -1.69
CA LEU A 98 -3.48 16.68 -1.52
C LEU A 98 -2.11 16.61 -0.82
N ASN A 99 -1.91 15.60 0.01
CA ASN A 99 -0.66 15.38 0.75
C ASN A 99 0.54 14.95 -0.12
N TYR A 100 0.32 14.67 -1.41
CA TYR A 100 1.40 14.36 -2.35
C TYR A 100 1.99 15.59 -3.04
N THR A 101 1.45 16.75 -2.75
CA THR A 101 1.80 18.02 -3.42
C THR A 101 1.93 19.17 -2.40
N PRO A 102 2.91 19.10 -1.47
CA PRO A 102 3.07 20.15 -0.47
C PRO A 102 3.41 21.49 -1.13
N GLU A 103 2.90 22.59 -0.55
CA GLU A 103 3.33 23.94 -0.89
C GLU A 103 4.68 24.23 -0.20
N LEU A 104 5.65 24.66 -0.99
CA LEU A 104 6.98 25.00 -0.52
C LEU A 104 7.02 26.41 0.06
N PRO A 105 8.07 26.80 0.84
CA PRO A 105 8.18 28.12 1.45
C PRO A 105 8.18 29.29 0.44
N ASP A 106 8.52 29.04 -0.81
CA ASP A 106 8.48 30.03 -1.91
C ASP A 106 7.08 30.14 -2.57
N GLY A 107 6.09 29.38 -2.07
CA GLY A 107 4.72 29.35 -2.58
C GLY A 107 4.53 28.47 -3.82
N SER A 108 5.56 27.79 -4.31
CA SER A 108 5.44 26.80 -5.38
C SER A 108 4.90 25.47 -4.85
N ILE A 109 4.36 24.63 -5.75
CA ILE A 109 3.86 23.31 -5.41
C ILE A 109 4.88 22.25 -5.83
N GLU A 110 5.32 21.43 -4.89
CA GLU A 110 6.14 20.26 -5.18
C GLU A 110 5.28 19.16 -5.79
N THR A 111 5.64 18.68 -6.98
CA THR A 111 4.83 17.70 -7.73
C THR A 111 5.51 16.35 -7.95
N LYS A 112 6.79 16.23 -7.61
CA LYS A 112 7.60 15.06 -7.91
C LYS A 112 7.00 13.75 -7.36
N ARG A 113 6.54 13.78 -6.10
CA ARG A 113 5.91 12.64 -5.46
C ARG A 113 4.60 12.24 -6.16
N ALA A 114 3.76 13.20 -6.50
CA ALA A 114 2.52 12.96 -7.23
C ALA A 114 2.78 12.34 -8.61
N VAL A 115 3.78 12.86 -9.34
CA VAL A 115 4.19 12.32 -10.64
C VAL A 115 4.69 10.88 -10.52
N GLY A 116 5.57 10.58 -9.57
CA GLY A 116 6.09 9.21 -9.37
C GLY A 116 4.99 8.20 -9.02
N ILE A 117 4.00 8.61 -8.20
CA ILE A 117 2.84 7.76 -7.88
C ILE A 117 1.98 7.52 -9.12
N ALA A 118 1.73 8.57 -9.92
CA ALA A 118 0.97 8.44 -11.16
C ALA A 118 1.65 7.49 -12.15
N GLU A 119 2.97 7.60 -12.35
CA GLU A 119 3.75 6.67 -13.18
C GLU A 119 3.66 5.23 -12.67
N SER A 120 3.79 5.04 -11.35
CA SER A 120 3.69 3.72 -10.72
C SER A 120 2.33 3.06 -10.96
N PHE A 121 1.25 3.85 -10.96
CA PHE A 121 -0.08 3.33 -11.26
C PHE A 121 -0.25 2.98 -12.74
N GLU A 122 0.34 3.75 -13.66
CA GLU A 122 0.33 3.39 -15.09
C GLU A 122 1.10 2.07 -15.36
N VAL A 123 2.17 1.77 -14.59
CA VAL A 123 2.84 0.44 -14.63
C VAL A 123 1.86 -0.66 -14.18
N SER A 124 1.10 -0.41 -13.12
CA SER A 124 0.10 -1.39 -12.64
C SER A 124 -0.99 -1.67 -13.68
N ARG A 125 -1.49 -0.64 -14.36
CA ARG A 125 -2.45 -0.78 -15.45
C ARG A 125 -1.89 -1.63 -16.61
N GLN A 126 -0.62 -1.47 -16.96
CA GLN A 126 0.04 -2.27 -17.99
C GLN A 126 0.13 -3.74 -17.58
N PHE A 127 0.58 -4.02 -16.36
CA PHE A 127 0.64 -5.37 -15.83
C PHE A 127 -0.75 -6.03 -15.83
N TRP A 128 -1.79 -5.37 -15.31
CA TRP A 128 -3.14 -5.92 -15.32
C TRP A 128 -3.69 -6.11 -16.73
N SER A 129 -3.39 -5.20 -17.65
CA SER A 129 -3.77 -5.36 -19.07
C SER A 129 -3.11 -6.58 -19.70
N HIS A 130 -1.83 -6.84 -19.41
CA HIS A 130 -1.14 -8.04 -19.83
C HIS A 130 -1.83 -9.29 -19.24
N GLN A 131 -2.15 -9.29 -17.94
CA GLN A 131 -2.81 -10.43 -17.31
C GLN A 131 -4.24 -10.69 -17.84
N VAL A 132 -4.94 -9.65 -18.29
CA VAL A 132 -6.23 -9.82 -19.01
C VAL A 132 -6.01 -10.51 -20.35
N LYS A 133 -5.01 -10.09 -21.12
CA LYS A 133 -4.68 -10.73 -22.42
C LYS A 133 -4.25 -12.18 -22.26
N GLU A 134 -3.53 -12.50 -21.19
CA GLU A 134 -3.12 -13.87 -20.86
C GLU A 134 -4.24 -14.72 -20.22
N GLY A 135 -5.44 -14.15 -20.02
CA GLY A 135 -6.60 -14.85 -19.44
C GLY A 135 -6.41 -15.24 -17.97
N ARG A 136 -5.52 -14.57 -17.23
CA ARG A 136 -5.40 -14.73 -15.78
C ARG A 136 -6.30 -13.76 -15.02
N LEU A 137 -6.54 -12.59 -15.57
CA LEU A 137 -7.62 -11.70 -15.13
C LEU A 137 -8.77 -11.79 -16.15
N SER A 138 -10.00 -11.86 -15.64
CA SER A 138 -11.21 -12.01 -16.47
C SER A 138 -11.79 -10.65 -16.88
N GLN A 139 -13.05 -10.40 -16.56
CA GLN A 139 -13.75 -9.16 -16.89
C GLN A 139 -13.17 -7.97 -16.12
N PRO A 140 -12.61 -6.95 -16.77
CA PRO A 140 -12.05 -5.77 -16.09
C PRO A 140 -13.01 -5.11 -15.09
N SER A 141 -14.31 -5.04 -15.43
CA SER A 141 -15.34 -4.47 -14.54
C SER A 141 -15.52 -5.19 -13.20
N ASP A 142 -14.95 -6.37 -13.02
CA ASP A 142 -14.97 -7.08 -11.74
C ASP A 142 -13.94 -6.50 -10.76
N PHE A 143 -12.84 -5.92 -11.29
CA PHE A 143 -11.73 -5.48 -10.45
C PHE A 143 -11.29 -4.02 -10.65
N ILE A 144 -11.57 -3.39 -11.79
CA ILE A 144 -11.25 -1.98 -12.05
C ILE A 144 -12.41 -1.29 -12.74
N ASN A 145 -12.86 -0.16 -12.19
CA ASN A 145 -14.01 0.57 -12.71
C ASN A 145 -13.68 2.05 -12.86
N PRO A 146 -14.15 2.71 -13.94
CA PRO A 146 -14.06 4.17 -14.07
C PRO A 146 -14.74 4.84 -12.88
N THR A 147 -14.00 5.65 -12.14
CA THR A 147 -14.50 6.39 -10.99
C THR A 147 -13.67 7.67 -10.91
N PRO A 148 -14.18 8.81 -11.38
CA PRO A 148 -13.43 10.05 -11.36
C PRO A 148 -12.89 10.38 -9.97
N HIS A 149 -11.67 10.92 -9.92
CA HIS A 149 -11.07 11.38 -8.67
C HIS A 149 -11.22 12.90 -8.55
N MET A 150 -11.52 13.35 -7.36
CA MET A 150 -11.85 14.72 -7.04
C MET A 150 -11.16 15.14 -5.74
N SER A 151 -10.50 16.30 -5.73
CA SER A 151 -10.19 16.99 -4.48
C SER A 151 -11.30 17.99 -4.20
N PHE A 152 -11.77 18.08 -2.96
CA PHE A 152 -12.83 19.00 -2.56
C PHE A 152 -12.43 19.73 -1.28
N VAL A 153 -12.40 21.05 -1.33
CA VAL A 153 -11.96 21.89 -0.22
C VAL A 153 -12.89 23.09 0.00
N TRP A 154 -12.80 23.68 1.19
CA TRP A 154 -13.46 24.93 1.56
C TRP A 154 -12.51 25.84 2.35
N GLY A 155 -12.82 27.14 2.38
CA GLY A 155 -12.00 28.18 2.99
C GLY A 155 -10.95 28.75 2.03
N ASP A 156 -10.67 30.05 2.15
CA ASP A 156 -9.90 30.81 1.17
C ASP A 156 -8.48 30.26 0.96
N ASP A 157 -7.78 29.86 2.02
CA ASP A 157 -6.40 29.33 1.93
C ASP A 157 -6.37 27.98 1.19
N ASN A 158 -7.30 27.08 1.50
CA ASN A 158 -7.40 25.78 0.86
C ASN A 158 -7.79 25.89 -0.62
N ILE A 159 -8.66 26.85 -0.95
CA ILE A 159 -9.05 27.17 -2.33
C ILE A 159 -7.84 27.67 -3.12
N ALA A 160 -7.10 28.63 -2.56
CA ALA A 160 -5.89 29.16 -3.17
C ALA A 160 -4.83 28.07 -3.40
N TYR A 161 -4.60 27.21 -2.40
CA TYR A 161 -3.70 26.05 -2.53
C TYR A 161 -4.17 25.09 -3.63
N LEU A 162 -5.45 24.72 -3.65
CA LEU A 162 -5.98 23.78 -4.64
C LEU A 162 -5.84 24.29 -6.08
N HIS A 163 -6.03 25.60 -6.27
CA HIS A 163 -5.83 26.24 -7.58
C HIS A 163 -4.36 26.18 -8.02
N LYS A 164 -3.41 26.55 -7.14
CA LYS A 164 -1.97 26.45 -7.42
C LYS A 164 -1.57 25.01 -7.76
N ARG A 165 -2.09 24.04 -6.99
CA ARG A 165 -1.84 22.61 -7.21
C ARG A 165 -2.28 22.18 -8.61
N GLN A 166 -3.51 22.50 -9.00
CA GLN A 166 -4.03 22.14 -10.32
C GLN A 166 -3.16 22.75 -11.42
N GLN A 167 -2.82 24.04 -11.33
CA GLN A 167 -1.96 24.71 -12.30
C GLN A 167 -0.55 24.08 -12.40
N ALA A 168 -0.01 23.58 -11.31
CA ALA A 168 1.28 22.88 -11.31
C ALA A 168 1.19 21.51 -11.96
N LEU A 169 0.17 20.72 -11.61
CA LEU A 169 0.02 19.32 -12.07
C LEU A 169 -0.31 19.22 -13.56
N VAL A 170 -1.19 20.07 -14.10
CA VAL A 170 -1.61 19.97 -15.52
C VAL A 170 -0.50 20.24 -16.52
N LYS A 171 0.64 20.77 -16.07
CA LYS A 171 1.85 20.90 -16.90
C LYS A 171 2.50 19.54 -17.24
N ASN A 172 2.18 18.52 -16.47
CA ASN A 172 2.68 17.17 -16.70
C ASN A 172 1.65 16.33 -17.48
N PRO A 173 2.04 15.60 -18.52
CA PRO A 173 1.13 14.85 -19.39
C PRO A 173 0.28 13.82 -18.63
N LEU A 174 0.74 13.29 -17.49
CA LEU A 174 -0.02 12.33 -16.67
C LEU A 174 -1.28 12.95 -16.04
N PHE A 175 -1.29 14.28 -15.84
CA PHE A 175 -2.41 15.01 -15.24
C PHE A 175 -3.23 15.83 -16.25
N TYR A 176 -2.97 15.63 -17.55
CA TYR A 176 -3.74 16.29 -18.59
C TYR A 176 -5.24 15.96 -18.47
N GLY A 177 -6.08 17.00 -18.57
CA GLY A 177 -7.53 16.88 -18.43
C GLY A 177 -8.06 17.06 -17.01
N MET A 178 -7.21 17.34 -16.01
CA MET A 178 -7.66 17.72 -14.67
C MET A 178 -8.33 19.09 -14.69
N GLN A 179 -9.61 19.13 -14.34
CA GLN A 179 -10.41 20.34 -14.27
C GLN A 179 -10.36 20.95 -12.86
N TYR A 180 -10.61 22.26 -12.77
CA TYR A 180 -10.77 23.01 -11.52
C TYR A 180 -12.03 23.85 -11.60
N SER A 181 -12.76 23.97 -10.49
CA SER A 181 -13.93 24.84 -10.42
C SER A 181 -14.17 25.34 -8.99
N GLU A 182 -14.61 26.60 -8.89
CA GLU A 182 -15.20 27.20 -7.70
C GLU A 182 -16.72 27.40 -7.86
N ASP A 183 -17.28 27.06 -9.04
CA ASP A 183 -18.70 27.16 -9.30
C ASP A 183 -19.47 26.01 -8.60
N PRO A 184 -20.35 26.34 -7.63
CA PRO A 184 -21.17 25.35 -6.94
C PRO A 184 -22.05 24.51 -7.88
N ALA A 185 -22.51 25.06 -9.00
CA ALA A 185 -23.35 24.36 -9.96
C ALA A 185 -22.53 23.28 -10.70
N GLN A 186 -21.31 23.62 -11.11
CA GLN A 186 -20.40 22.67 -11.74
C GLN A 186 -19.97 21.57 -10.77
N ILE A 187 -19.64 21.91 -9.51
CA ILE A 187 -19.25 20.94 -8.49
C ILE A 187 -20.42 20.00 -8.19
N LYS A 188 -21.66 20.52 -8.14
CA LYS A 188 -22.87 19.71 -7.98
C LYS A 188 -23.09 18.73 -9.12
N GLN A 189 -22.74 19.08 -10.38
CA GLN A 189 -22.80 18.16 -11.52
C GLN A 189 -21.79 17.01 -11.35
N TRP A 190 -20.60 17.28 -10.86
CA TRP A 190 -19.58 16.25 -10.61
C TRP A 190 -19.93 15.35 -9.43
N ALA A 191 -20.42 15.92 -8.34
CA ALA A 191 -20.69 15.21 -7.09
C ALA A 191 -21.88 15.83 -6.33
N PRO A 192 -23.12 15.46 -6.68
CA PRO A 192 -24.33 16.07 -6.10
C PRO A 192 -24.35 16.09 -4.57
N LEU A 193 -23.92 14.98 -3.93
CA LEU A 193 -23.97 14.85 -2.47
C LEU A 193 -23.13 15.89 -1.74
N LEU A 194 -22.03 16.34 -2.32
CA LEU A 194 -21.17 17.36 -1.71
C LEU A 194 -21.83 18.73 -1.62
N MET A 195 -22.80 19.01 -2.50
CA MET A 195 -23.41 20.34 -2.63
C MET A 195 -24.86 20.41 -2.16
N GLU A 196 -25.57 19.27 -2.10
CA GLU A 196 -26.97 19.23 -1.64
C GLU A 196 -27.07 19.55 -0.17
N GLY A 197 -27.80 20.63 0.17
CA GLY A 197 -27.97 21.11 1.54
C GLY A 197 -26.79 21.94 2.07
N ARG A 198 -25.77 22.20 1.27
CA ARG A 198 -24.64 23.05 1.65
C ARG A 198 -25.04 24.52 1.72
N ASP A 199 -24.50 25.24 2.71
CA ASP A 199 -24.70 26.70 2.85
C ASP A 199 -24.20 27.40 1.56
N PRO A 200 -25.05 28.14 0.84
CA PRO A 200 -24.65 28.87 -0.37
C PRO A 200 -23.55 29.91 -0.15
N LYS A 201 -23.34 30.36 1.10
CA LYS A 201 -22.28 31.32 1.46
C LYS A 201 -20.93 30.65 1.68
N GLN A 202 -20.89 29.34 1.83
CA GLN A 202 -19.64 28.60 2.02
C GLN A 202 -18.87 28.57 0.69
N LYS A 203 -17.74 29.23 0.65
CA LYS A 203 -16.83 29.14 -0.50
C LYS A 203 -16.23 27.73 -0.57
N VAL A 204 -16.27 27.16 -1.75
CA VAL A 204 -15.76 25.81 -2.03
C VAL A 204 -14.96 25.80 -3.33
N ALA A 205 -14.04 24.87 -3.47
CA ALA A 205 -13.39 24.56 -4.75
C ALA A 205 -13.19 23.07 -4.89
N ALA A 206 -13.11 22.61 -6.13
CA ALA A 206 -12.82 21.22 -6.44
C ALA A 206 -11.92 21.08 -7.67
N THR A 207 -11.11 20.02 -7.68
CA THR A 207 -10.55 19.45 -8.91
C THR A 207 -11.31 18.19 -9.28
N TRP A 208 -11.39 17.88 -10.57
CA TRP A 208 -12.04 16.69 -11.08
C TRP A 208 -11.21 16.08 -12.21
N MET A 209 -10.90 14.77 -12.08
CA MET A 209 -10.12 14.03 -13.06
C MET A 209 -10.91 12.79 -13.52
N PRO A 210 -11.38 12.75 -14.79
CA PRO A 210 -12.23 11.68 -15.31
C PRO A 210 -11.53 10.32 -15.40
N LEU A 211 -10.18 10.30 -15.41
CA LEU A 211 -9.38 9.09 -15.55
C LEU A 211 -9.17 8.32 -14.24
N GLY A 212 -9.79 8.77 -13.14
CA GLY A 212 -9.74 8.08 -11.86
C GLY A 212 -10.39 6.69 -11.92
N THR A 213 -10.00 5.81 -11.00
CA THR A 213 -10.50 4.43 -10.95
C THR A 213 -10.75 3.94 -9.53
N ASP A 214 -11.76 3.09 -9.36
CA ASP A 214 -11.95 2.21 -8.21
C ASP A 214 -11.42 0.82 -8.55
N VAL A 215 -10.60 0.24 -7.66
CA VAL A 215 -9.93 -1.05 -7.85
C VAL A 215 -10.26 -2.01 -6.72
N ASN A 216 -10.65 -3.24 -7.05
CA ASN A 216 -10.85 -4.32 -6.10
C ASN A 216 -9.61 -5.24 -6.10
N PHE A 217 -8.65 -4.94 -5.25
CA PHE A 217 -7.40 -5.68 -5.14
C PHE A 217 -7.60 -7.13 -4.70
N GLY A 218 -8.65 -7.40 -3.92
CA GLY A 218 -9.03 -8.75 -3.52
C GLY A 218 -9.43 -9.62 -4.72
N VAL A 219 -10.20 -9.07 -5.63
CA VAL A 219 -10.59 -9.78 -6.88
C VAL A 219 -9.37 -10.04 -7.75
N ILE A 220 -8.50 -9.03 -7.95
CA ILE A 220 -7.24 -9.21 -8.69
C ILE A 220 -6.43 -10.36 -8.08
N THR A 221 -6.22 -10.34 -6.76
CA THR A 221 -5.43 -11.36 -6.07
C THR A 221 -6.03 -12.75 -6.24
N ARG A 222 -7.35 -12.91 -6.08
CA ARG A 222 -8.03 -14.21 -6.26
C ARG A 222 -7.93 -14.73 -7.69
N GLN A 223 -8.14 -13.88 -8.68
CA GLN A 223 -8.09 -14.28 -10.09
C GLN A 223 -6.65 -14.64 -10.51
N LEU A 224 -5.64 -13.85 -10.14
CA LEU A 224 -4.24 -14.19 -10.40
C LEU A 224 -3.85 -15.51 -9.72
N THR A 225 -4.29 -15.74 -8.48
CA THR A 225 -4.05 -17.00 -7.77
C THR A 225 -4.65 -18.19 -8.51
N ALA A 226 -5.90 -18.08 -8.98
CA ALA A 226 -6.53 -19.12 -9.79
C ALA A 226 -5.78 -19.36 -11.11
N GLY A 227 -5.22 -18.30 -11.70
CA GLY A 227 -4.32 -18.40 -12.86
C GLY A 227 -3.04 -19.18 -12.55
N LEU A 228 -2.38 -18.87 -11.45
CA LEU A 228 -1.16 -19.53 -10.97
C LEU A 228 -1.37 -21.02 -10.68
N GLN A 229 -2.50 -21.37 -10.05
CA GLN A 229 -2.85 -22.76 -9.72
C GLN A 229 -3.02 -23.70 -10.93
N ARG A 230 -3.07 -23.16 -12.15
CA ARG A 230 -3.05 -23.98 -13.37
C ARG A 230 -1.66 -24.55 -13.69
N SER A 231 -0.61 -24.00 -13.08
CA SER A 231 0.76 -24.49 -13.24
C SER A 231 1.06 -25.63 -12.27
N PRO A 232 1.68 -26.73 -12.71
CA PRO A 232 2.14 -27.80 -11.83
C PRO A 232 3.27 -27.36 -10.89
N ASN A 233 3.94 -26.25 -11.20
CA ASN A 233 5.08 -25.72 -10.44
C ASN A 233 4.64 -24.65 -9.40
N PHE A 234 3.34 -24.46 -9.19
CA PHE A 234 2.80 -23.56 -8.18
C PHE A 234 1.96 -24.32 -7.16
N SER A 235 2.18 -24.06 -5.87
CA SER A 235 1.34 -24.61 -4.80
C SER A 235 0.96 -23.55 -3.78
N LEU A 236 -0.30 -23.59 -3.34
CA LEU A 236 -0.88 -22.73 -2.33
C LEU A 236 -1.33 -23.55 -1.13
N HIS A 237 -0.81 -23.20 0.04
CA HIS A 237 -1.12 -23.85 1.31
C HIS A 237 -1.88 -22.86 2.20
N LEU A 238 -3.20 -23.01 2.27
CA LEU A 238 -4.08 -22.23 3.15
C LEU A 238 -4.11 -22.84 4.56
N ASN A 239 -4.41 -22.02 5.58
CA ASN A 239 -4.35 -22.39 7.00
C ASN A 239 -2.95 -22.85 7.44
N HIS A 240 -1.91 -22.30 6.81
CA HIS A 240 -0.53 -22.62 7.11
C HIS A 240 0.21 -21.35 7.54
N GLU A 241 0.67 -21.35 8.79
CA GLU A 241 1.39 -20.21 9.39
C GLU A 241 2.89 -20.49 9.43
N VAL A 242 3.69 -19.61 8.86
CA VAL A 242 5.16 -19.68 9.01
C VAL A 242 5.51 -19.33 10.45
N SER A 243 6.09 -20.32 11.16
CA SER A 243 6.40 -20.25 12.59
C SER A 243 7.89 -20.09 12.88
N ALA A 244 8.79 -20.39 11.92
CA ALA A 244 10.22 -20.12 12.01
C ALA A 244 10.87 -19.97 10.64
N LEU A 245 11.93 -19.15 10.58
CA LEU A 245 12.80 -18.95 9.42
C LEU A 245 14.26 -19.13 9.87
N ARG A 246 15.01 -19.99 9.21
CA ARG A 246 16.42 -20.23 9.54
C ARG A 246 17.25 -20.37 8.27
N GLN A 247 18.27 -19.53 8.13
CA GLN A 247 19.21 -19.63 7.03
C GLN A 247 20.20 -20.78 7.28
N ASN A 248 20.45 -21.57 6.24
CA ASN A 248 21.43 -22.67 6.23
C ASN A 248 22.83 -22.13 5.86
N ALA A 249 23.85 -22.98 6.02
CA ALA A 249 25.23 -22.62 5.67
C ALA A 249 25.42 -22.34 4.16
N ASP A 250 24.62 -22.97 3.30
CA ASP A 250 24.59 -22.79 1.85
C ASP A 250 23.74 -21.59 1.39
N LYS A 251 23.25 -20.77 2.34
CA LYS A 251 22.40 -19.59 2.15
C LYS A 251 20.95 -19.90 1.81
N SER A 252 20.56 -21.14 1.64
CA SER A 252 19.16 -21.55 1.56
C SER A 252 18.45 -21.37 2.90
N TRP A 253 17.14 -21.54 2.90
CA TRP A 253 16.28 -21.32 4.07
C TRP A 253 15.51 -22.58 4.48
N ASN A 254 15.45 -22.85 5.77
CA ASN A 254 14.47 -23.74 6.37
C ASN A 254 13.29 -22.89 6.83
N VAL A 255 12.16 -23.08 6.17
CA VAL A 255 10.87 -22.41 6.47
C VAL A 255 10.01 -23.40 7.24
N THR A 256 9.85 -23.19 8.55
CA THR A 256 8.97 -24.04 9.36
C THR A 256 7.56 -23.49 9.31
N VAL A 257 6.64 -24.38 9.01
CA VAL A 257 5.23 -24.07 8.77
C VAL A 257 4.35 -24.92 9.67
N LYS A 258 3.39 -24.29 10.33
CA LYS A 258 2.38 -24.94 11.15
C LYS A 258 1.08 -25.03 10.37
N ASP A 259 0.58 -26.24 10.16
CA ASP A 259 -0.79 -26.48 9.74
C ASP A 259 -1.74 -26.14 10.90
N LEU A 260 -2.54 -25.10 10.74
CA LEU A 260 -3.45 -24.62 11.80
C LEU A 260 -4.68 -25.51 11.99
N ARG A 261 -4.98 -26.40 11.04
CA ARG A 261 -6.08 -27.37 11.14
C ARG A 261 -5.63 -28.65 11.80
N ALA A 262 -4.50 -29.20 11.35
CA ALA A 262 -3.95 -30.45 11.90
C ALA A 262 -3.12 -30.22 13.18
N GLY A 263 -2.66 -29.00 13.43
CA GLY A 263 -1.76 -28.68 14.54
C GLY A 263 -0.33 -29.21 14.38
N THR A 264 0.00 -29.77 13.22
CA THR A 264 1.33 -30.32 12.90
C THR A 264 2.27 -29.28 12.37
N GLU A 265 3.57 -29.49 12.54
CA GLU A 265 4.62 -28.64 11.97
C GLU A 265 5.43 -29.43 10.92
N SER A 266 5.76 -28.76 9.83
CA SER A 266 6.67 -29.27 8.80
C SER A 266 7.68 -28.18 8.44
N THR A 267 8.77 -28.54 7.79
CA THR A 267 9.80 -27.61 7.32
C THR A 267 10.02 -27.77 5.83
N THR A 268 9.96 -26.67 5.10
CA THR A 268 10.27 -26.60 3.67
C THR A 268 11.65 -25.98 3.48
N HIS A 269 12.49 -26.62 2.68
CA HIS A 269 13.79 -26.10 2.25
C HIS A 269 13.59 -25.24 1.00
N ALA A 270 14.04 -23.98 1.02
CA ALA A 270 13.82 -23.00 -0.04
C ALA A 270 15.10 -22.25 -0.41
N ARG A 271 15.27 -21.93 -1.70
CA ARG A 271 16.39 -21.08 -2.18
C ARG A 271 16.18 -19.62 -1.89
N PHE A 272 14.95 -19.15 -2.06
CA PHE A 272 14.55 -17.76 -1.82
C PHE A 272 13.26 -17.69 -1.02
N VAL A 273 13.18 -16.72 -0.10
CA VAL A 273 11.98 -16.44 0.70
C VAL A 273 11.55 -14.99 0.51
N PHE A 274 10.28 -14.79 0.15
CA PHE A 274 9.67 -13.45 0.19
C PHE A 274 8.66 -13.38 1.33
N ILE A 275 8.84 -12.38 2.20
CA ILE A 275 7.95 -12.08 3.31
C ILE A 275 6.96 -10.99 2.88
N GLY A 276 5.83 -11.40 2.31
CA GLY A 276 4.72 -10.56 1.86
C GLY A 276 3.50 -10.58 2.79
N ALA A 277 3.75 -10.71 4.10
CA ALA A 277 2.74 -10.97 5.13
C ALA A 277 2.05 -9.70 5.67
N GLY A 278 2.02 -8.61 4.90
CA GLY A 278 1.43 -7.34 5.33
C GLY A 278 2.04 -6.84 6.64
N GLY A 279 1.23 -6.43 7.60
CA GLY A 279 1.73 -5.96 8.91
C GLY A 279 2.55 -6.99 9.69
N ALA A 280 2.31 -8.30 9.50
CA ALA A 280 3.09 -9.35 10.15
C ALA A 280 4.49 -9.52 9.56
N ALA A 281 4.80 -8.90 8.43
CA ALA A 281 6.10 -9.00 7.79
C ALA A 281 7.25 -8.55 8.70
N LEU A 282 7.03 -7.54 9.54
CA LEU A 282 8.03 -7.08 10.51
C LEU A 282 8.46 -8.19 11.47
N LYS A 283 7.52 -8.92 12.06
CA LYS A 283 7.83 -10.01 13.00
C LYS A 283 8.57 -11.16 12.33
N LEU A 284 8.17 -11.51 11.11
CA LEU A 284 8.82 -12.55 10.30
C LEU A 284 10.22 -12.12 9.87
N LEU A 285 10.41 -10.85 9.52
CA LEU A 285 11.73 -10.29 9.21
C LEU A 285 12.66 -10.33 10.44
N GLN A 286 12.18 -9.96 11.63
CA GLN A 286 12.93 -10.10 12.88
C GLN A 286 13.25 -11.58 13.18
N MET A 287 12.30 -12.48 12.94
CA MET A 287 12.47 -13.92 13.12
C MET A 287 13.54 -14.52 12.20
N SER A 288 13.72 -13.98 10.99
CA SER A 288 14.75 -14.44 10.06
C SER A 288 16.17 -14.27 10.59
N GLY A 289 16.38 -13.32 11.51
CA GLY A 289 17.67 -13.05 12.13
C GLY A 289 18.71 -12.41 11.21
N ILE A 290 18.34 -11.97 10.00
CA ILE A 290 19.26 -11.25 9.11
C ILE A 290 19.70 -9.93 9.75
N PRO A 291 20.97 -9.50 9.54
CA PRO A 291 21.47 -8.24 10.11
C PRO A 291 20.64 -7.01 9.72
N GLU A 292 20.10 -7.02 8.51
CA GLU A 292 19.30 -5.95 7.92
C GLU A 292 17.94 -5.77 8.61
N SER A 293 17.50 -6.75 9.42
CA SER A 293 16.26 -6.65 10.21
C SER A 293 16.36 -5.74 11.44
N LYS A 294 17.59 -5.38 11.84
CA LYS A 294 17.84 -4.55 13.02
C LYS A 294 17.30 -3.15 12.81
N ASP A 295 16.94 -2.51 13.91
CA ASP A 295 16.45 -1.12 13.95
C ASP A 295 15.08 -0.87 13.30
N TYR A 296 14.41 -1.91 12.77
CA TYR A 296 13.03 -1.80 12.33
C TYR A 296 12.06 -2.02 13.48
N ALA A 297 11.06 -1.14 13.57
CA ALA A 297 9.90 -1.30 14.42
C ALA A 297 8.61 -0.98 13.64
N GLY A 298 7.46 -1.29 14.21
CA GLY A 298 6.18 -1.02 13.60
C GLY A 298 5.27 -0.21 14.49
N PHE A 299 4.54 0.71 13.87
CA PHE A 299 3.48 1.47 14.52
C PHE A 299 2.14 1.11 13.87
N PRO A 300 1.33 0.25 14.51
CA PRO A 300 0.07 -0.21 13.94
C PRO A 300 -1.03 0.83 14.07
N VAL A 301 -1.79 1.04 12.99
CA VAL A 301 -2.99 1.88 12.95
C VAL A 301 -4.07 1.14 12.18
N GLY A 302 -5.23 0.94 12.80
CA GLY A 302 -6.42 0.43 12.13
C GLY A 302 -7.17 1.55 11.40
N GLY A 303 -8.03 1.17 10.46
CA GLY A 303 -8.94 2.08 9.79
C GLY A 303 -10.39 1.66 9.97
N GLN A 304 -11.30 2.63 9.98
CA GLN A 304 -12.75 2.41 9.95
C GLN A 304 -13.37 3.33 8.89
N PHE A 305 -14.46 2.87 8.28
CA PHE A 305 -15.29 3.68 7.38
C PHE A 305 -16.75 3.63 7.79
N LEU A 306 -17.46 4.72 7.58
CA LEU A 306 -18.91 4.70 7.47
C LEU A 306 -19.27 4.21 6.06
N ALA A 307 -20.10 3.18 5.96
CA ALA A 307 -20.51 2.56 4.71
C ALA A 307 -22.01 2.70 4.49
N PHE A 308 -22.40 3.02 3.26
CA PHE A 308 -23.80 3.10 2.83
C PHE A 308 -24.02 2.30 1.55
N GLN A 309 -25.09 1.53 1.46
CA GLN A 309 -25.41 0.65 0.33
C GLN A 309 -26.78 0.93 -0.31
N GLY A 310 -27.54 1.90 0.22
CA GLY A 310 -28.85 2.26 -0.32
C GLY A 310 -28.74 2.94 -1.69
N GLN A 311 -29.65 2.62 -2.60
CA GLN A 311 -29.65 3.12 -3.98
C GLN A 311 -29.84 4.63 -4.05
N ASP A 312 -30.58 5.22 -3.12
CA ASP A 312 -30.87 6.65 -3.03
C ASP A 312 -29.61 7.53 -2.86
N VAL A 313 -28.54 7.00 -2.29
CA VAL A 313 -27.23 7.67 -2.16
C VAL A 313 -26.25 7.18 -3.22
N THR A 314 -26.13 5.86 -3.39
CA THR A 314 -25.11 5.28 -4.29
C THR A 314 -25.30 5.65 -5.75
N SER A 315 -26.55 5.89 -6.21
CA SER A 315 -26.83 6.33 -7.59
C SER A 315 -26.46 7.80 -7.87
N ARG A 316 -26.26 8.60 -6.80
CA ARG A 316 -25.97 10.04 -6.89
C ARG A 316 -24.52 10.40 -6.57
N HIS A 317 -23.67 9.40 -6.28
CA HIS A 317 -22.26 9.61 -5.98
C HIS A 317 -21.40 8.65 -6.78
N GLY A 318 -20.75 9.17 -7.80
CA GLY A 318 -19.95 8.39 -8.74
C GLY A 318 -18.47 8.75 -8.74
N VAL A 319 -17.96 9.41 -7.69
CA VAL A 319 -16.58 9.90 -7.61
C VAL A 319 -15.88 9.41 -6.34
N LYS A 320 -14.56 9.54 -6.31
CA LYS A 320 -13.77 9.53 -5.07
C LYS A 320 -13.42 10.97 -4.71
N ALA A 321 -14.04 11.51 -3.66
CA ALA A 321 -13.89 12.91 -3.26
C ALA A 321 -13.04 13.03 -1.99
N TYR A 322 -11.82 13.51 -2.13
CA TYR A 322 -10.83 13.66 -1.06
C TYR A 322 -10.78 15.10 -0.56
N GLY A 323 -10.76 15.28 0.75
CA GLY A 323 -10.63 16.59 1.38
C GLY A 323 -9.21 16.95 1.76
N MET A 324 -9.10 18.01 2.55
CA MET A 324 -7.84 18.40 3.21
C MET A 324 -7.69 17.62 4.51
N ALA A 325 -6.49 17.15 4.78
CA ALA A 325 -6.13 16.57 6.06
C ALA A 325 -6.18 17.63 7.17
N GLU A 326 -6.65 17.25 8.36
CA GLU A 326 -6.56 18.12 9.53
C GLU A 326 -5.09 18.35 9.92
N THR A 327 -4.79 19.51 10.47
CA THR A 327 -3.43 19.82 10.97
C THR A 327 -3.00 18.78 12.02
N GLY A 328 -1.81 18.20 11.84
CA GLY A 328 -1.29 17.16 12.72
C GLY A 328 -1.79 15.75 12.42
N SER A 329 -2.73 15.57 11.48
CA SER A 329 -3.17 14.24 11.07
C SER A 329 -2.16 13.58 10.13
N PRO A 330 -1.98 12.25 10.23
CA PRO A 330 -1.12 11.55 9.29
C PRO A 330 -1.72 11.58 7.87
N PRO A 331 -0.90 11.58 6.82
CA PRO A 331 -1.34 11.69 5.43
C PRO A 331 -2.42 10.68 5.01
N MET A 332 -2.46 9.52 5.68
CA MET A 332 -3.42 8.44 5.42
C MET A 332 -4.80 8.66 6.05
N SER A 333 -4.96 9.71 6.85
CA SER A 333 -6.21 10.03 7.56
C SER A 333 -6.99 11.16 6.87
N VAL A 334 -6.67 11.46 5.62
CA VAL A 334 -7.42 12.42 4.82
C VAL A 334 -8.85 11.93 4.68
N PRO A 335 -9.87 12.70 5.12
CA PRO A 335 -11.25 12.30 4.93
C PRO A 335 -11.62 12.28 3.46
N HIS A 336 -12.35 11.25 3.05
CA HIS A 336 -12.86 11.14 1.68
C HIS A 336 -14.22 10.45 1.64
N LEU A 337 -15.04 10.83 0.66
CA LEU A 337 -16.32 10.23 0.34
C LEU A 337 -16.18 9.50 -1.00
N ASP A 338 -16.21 8.18 -0.96
CA ASP A 338 -15.81 7.35 -2.09
C ASP A 338 -16.95 6.50 -2.63
N ALA A 339 -17.22 6.64 -3.93
CA ALA A 339 -17.95 5.61 -4.67
C ALA A 339 -17.08 4.37 -4.84
N ARG A 340 -17.64 3.20 -4.57
CA ARG A 340 -16.98 1.91 -4.74
C ARG A 340 -17.92 0.85 -5.31
N LYS A 341 -17.34 -0.19 -5.91
CA LYS A 341 -18.04 -1.42 -6.27
C LYS A 341 -17.45 -2.60 -5.49
N LEU A 342 -18.20 -3.08 -4.50
CA LEU A 342 -17.80 -4.21 -3.64
C LEU A 342 -18.83 -5.33 -3.76
N ASP A 343 -18.36 -6.57 -3.91
CA ASP A 343 -19.21 -7.76 -4.07
C ASP A 343 -20.28 -7.58 -5.16
N GLY A 344 -19.89 -6.90 -6.26
CA GLY A 344 -20.77 -6.59 -7.38
C GLY A 344 -21.79 -5.47 -7.14
N LYS A 345 -21.80 -4.85 -5.95
CA LYS A 345 -22.77 -3.82 -5.54
C LYS A 345 -22.13 -2.45 -5.38
N PRO A 346 -22.84 -1.36 -5.72
CA PRO A 346 -22.37 -0.02 -5.42
C PRO A 346 -22.41 0.25 -3.92
N VAL A 347 -21.39 0.91 -3.41
CA VAL A 347 -21.24 1.31 -2.01
C VAL A 347 -20.65 2.71 -1.96
N VAL A 348 -21.07 3.55 -1.02
CA VAL A 348 -20.38 4.79 -0.67
C VAL A 348 -19.70 4.60 0.67
N LEU A 349 -18.41 4.90 0.73
CA LEU A 349 -17.61 4.88 1.96
C LEU A 349 -17.24 6.30 2.35
N PHE A 350 -17.28 6.60 3.66
CA PHE A 350 -16.75 7.83 4.21
C PHE A 350 -15.75 7.55 5.33
N GLY A 351 -14.60 8.20 5.30
CA GLY A 351 -13.50 8.06 6.24
C GLY A 351 -12.16 8.31 5.57
N PRO A 352 -11.06 7.68 6.01
CA PRO A 352 -10.99 6.74 7.13
C PRO A 352 -11.00 7.45 8.50
N PHE A 353 -11.54 6.77 9.49
CA PHE A 353 -11.34 7.09 10.90
C PHE A 353 -10.23 6.19 11.43
N ALA A 354 -9.27 6.75 12.16
CA ALA A 354 -8.20 5.95 12.71
C ALA A 354 -8.71 5.14 13.93
N LEU A 355 -8.32 3.88 13.98
CA LEU A 355 -8.61 2.98 15.08
C LEU A 355 -7.31 2.63 15.81
N TYR A 356 -7.27 2.86 17.11
CA TYR A 356 -6.18 2.35 17.93
C TYR A 356 -6.15 0.82 17.90
N SER A 357 -5.00 0.27 17.61
CA SER A 357 -4.79 -1.18 17.61
C SER A 357 -3.34 -1.50 17.93
N THR A 358 -3.11 -2.58 18.66
CA THR A 358 -1.78 -3.19 18.81
C THR A 358 -1.62 -4.42 17.89
N LYS A 359 -2.66 -4.77 17.16
CA LYS A 359 -2.63 -5.83 16.15
C LYS A 359 -1.93 -5.35 14.89
N PHE A 360 -1.12 -6.19 14.28
CA PHE A 360 -0.48 -5.92 12.99
C PHE A 360 -1.34 -6.33 11.80
N LEU A 361 -2.27 -7.24 12.00
CA LEU A 361 -3.25 -7.70 11.03
C LEU A 361 -4.67 -7.60 11.62
N LYS A 362 -5.68 -7.48 10.79
CA LYS A 362 -7.10 -7.49 11.23
C LYS A 362 -7.41 -8.78 11.99
N HIS A 363 -6.93 -9.91 11.50
CA HIS A 363 -7.02 -11.22 12.15
C HIS A 363 -5.76 -11.57 12.98
N GLY A 364 -4.99 -10.54 13.40
CA GLY A 364 -3.80 -10.67 14.23
C GLY A 364 -4.11 -10.72 15.72
N SER A 365 -3.04 -10.71 16.52
CA SER A 365 -3.07 -10.74 17.98
C SER A 365 -2.88 -9.35 18.60
N TRP A 366 -3.53 -9.09 19.71
CA TRP A 366 -3.25 -7.89 20.53
C TRP A 366 -1.81 -7.86 21.09
N TRP A 367 -1.08 -8.98 21.04
CA TRP A 367 0.31 -9.09 21.41
C TRP A 367 1.29 -8.76 20.27
N ASP A 368 0.82 -8.48 19.05
CA ASP A 368 1.69 -8.28 17.89
C ASP A 368 2.68 -7.14 18.09
N LEU A 369 2.22 -5.96 18.52
CA LEU A 369 3.09 -4.82 18.80
C LEU A 369 4.10 -5.17 19.90
N TYR A 370 3.63 -5.65 21.05
CA TYR A 370 4.50 -5.93 22.19
C TYR A 370 5.57 -6.98 21.88
N SER A 371 5.20 -8.07 21.19
CA SER A 371 6.13 -9.13 20.81
C SER A 371 7.10 -8.74 19.69
N SER A 372 6.92 -7.59 19.03
CA SER A 372 7.86 -7.05 18.05
C SER A 372 8.91 -6.11 18.68
N VAL A 373 8.72 -5.70 19.93
CA VAL A 373 9.65 -4.82 20.65
C VAL A 373 10.82 -5.62 21.18
N ASN A 374 12.04 -5.14 20.92
CA ASN A 374 13.29 -5.75 21.38
C ASN A 374 14.34 -4.66 21.68
N HIS A 375 15.51 -5.07 22.15
CA HIS A 375 16.56 -4.13 22.55
C HIS A 375 17.11 -3.27 21.39
N ASN A 376 16.98 -3.70 20.13
CA ASN A 376 17.45 -2.92 18.99
C ASN A 376 16.47 -1.79 18.62
N ASN A 377 15.16 -2.00 18.80
CA ASN A 377 14.14 -1.09 18.27
C ASN A 377 13.39 -0.28 19.35
N VAL A 378 13.51 -0.62 20.64
CA VAL A 378 12.82 0.12 21.72
C VAL A 378 13.27 1.58 21.80
N GLY A 379 14.57 1.88 21.63
CA GLY A 379 15.09 3.23 21.61
C GLY A 379 14.48 4.06 20.46
N PRO A 380 14.63 3.61 19.19
CA PRO A 380 13.97 4.22 18.04
C PRO A 380 12.46 4.46 18.23
N MET A 381 11.72 3.51 18.79
CA MET A 381 10.29 3.67 19.05
C MET A 381 9.98 4.81 20.02
N LEU A 382 10.77 4.93 21.10
CA LEU A 382 10.58 5.99 22.09
C LEU A 382 10.93 7.38 21.52
N GLU A 383 12.00 7.49 20.73
CA GLU A 383 12.40 8.73 20.06
C GLU A 383 11.32 9.18 19.08
N VAL A 384 10.87 8.29 18.18
CA VAL A 384 9.81 8.59 17.23
C VAL A 384 8.50 8.96 17.92
N GLY A 385 8.15 8.27 19.03
CA GLY A 385 6.96 8.61 19.80
C GLY A 385 7.02 10.01 20.40
N LYS A 386 8.19 10.44 20.88
CA LYS A 386 8.44 11.79 21.39
C LYS A 386 8.37 12.84 20.28
N ASP A 387 8.96 12.55 19.12
CA ASP A 387 9.06 13.51 18.02
C ASP A 387 7.74 13.66 17.23
N ASN A 388 6.76 12.77 17.46
CA ASN A 388 5.45 12.77 16.80
C ASN A 388 4.30 12.86 17.80
N LEU A 389 4.41 13.72 18.83
CA LEU A 389 3.36 13.88 19.85
C LEU A 389 2.02 14.33 19.27
N ASP A 390 2.03 15.16 18.24
CA ASP A 390 0.80 15.60 17.54
C ASP A 390 0.06 14.42 16.92
N LEU A 391 0.80 13.49 16.28
CA LEU A 391 0.23 12.25 15.77
C LEU A 391 -0.38 11.39 16.89
N VAL A 392 0.30 11.27 18.03
CA VAL A 392 -0.18 10.52 19.19
C VAL A 392 -1.48 11.16 19.72
N GLN A 393 -1.52 12.48 19.85
CA GLN A 393 -2.72 13.22 20.29
C GLN A 393 -3.87 13.04 19.31
N TYR A 394 -3.60 13.16 18.01
CA TYR A 394 -4.59 12.92 16.96
C TYR A 394 -5.20 11.50 17.09
N LEU A 395 -4.37 10.46 17.20
CA LEU A 395 -4.83 9.08 17.32
C LEU A 395 -5.63 8.83 18.61
N MET A 396 -5.24 9.48 19.71
CA MET A 396 -6.01 9.45 20.96
C MET A 396 -7.39 10.12 20.80
N GLY A 397 -7.46 11.22 20.04
CA GLY A 397 -8.72 11.88 19.68
C GLY A 397 -9.60 10.95 18.85
N GLN A 398 -9.04 10.35 17.81
CA GLN A 398 -9.76 9.40 16.93
C GLN A 398 -10.30 8.18 17.70
N ALA A 399 -9.54 7.64 18.66
CA ALA A 399 -9.98 6.52 19.49
C ALA A 399 -11.19 6.84 20.41
N ARG A 400 -11.47 8.12 20.65
CA ARG A 400 -12.58 8.59 21.48
C ARG A 400 -13.84 8.96 20.69
N LEU A 401 -13.77 9.01 19.34
CA LEU A 401 -14.90 9.37 18.50
C LEU A 401 -16.05 8.39 18.72
N ASN A 402 -17.22 8.95 18.98
CA ASN A 402 -18.48 8.23 18.99
C ASN A 402 -19.21 8.37 17.64
N ASP A 403 -20.39 7.77 17.50
CA ASP A 403 -21.14 7.79 16.24
C ASP A 403 -21.62 9.21 15.88
N ALA A 404 -21.94 10.05 16.85
CA ALA A 404 -22.33 11.45 16.60
C ALA A 404 -21.13 12.27 16.07
N ASP A 405 -19.94 12.03 16.60
CA ASP A 405 -18.72 12.70 16.12
C ASP A 405 -18.42 12.30 14.67
N ARG A 406 -18.50 10.99 14.35
CA ARG A 406 -18.30 10.50 12.97
C ARG A 406 -19.37 11.03 12.01
N GLN A 407 -20.61 11.14 12.48
CA GLN A 407 -21.69 11.74 11.71
C GLN A 407 -21.43 13.23 11.45
N ALA A 408 -20.91 13.97 12.43
CA ALA A 408 -20.56 15.38 12.27
C ALA A 408 -19.46 15.57 11.20
N GLU A 409 -18.46 14.67 11.14
CA GLU A 409 -17.44 14.69 10.08
C GLU A 409 -18.05 14.37 8.70
N LEU A 410 -18.93 13.38 8.62
CA LEU A 410 -19.63 13.04 7.37
C LEU A 410 -20.45 14.21 6.83
N VAL A 411 -21.15 14.94 7.68
CA VAL A 411 -22.00 16.09 7.31
C VAL A 411 -21.17 17.23 6.68
N LYS A 412 -19.88 17.35 7.01
CA LYS A 412 -19.00 18.32 6.34
C LYS A 412 -18.86 18.03 4.82
N TYR A 413 -18.99 16.76 4.41
CA TYR A 413 -18.93 16.31 3.02
C TYR A 413 -20.32 16.10 2.41
N PHE A 414 -21.20 15.45 3.13
CA PHE A 414 -22.58 15.21 2.72
C PHE A 414 -23.55 15.86 3.72
N PRO A 415 -23.94 17.14 3.52
CA PRO A 415 -24.76 17.88 4.49
C PRO A 415 -26.10 17.23 4.79
N ASN A 416 -26.69 16.53 3.83
CA ASN A 416 -27.99 15.84 3.98
C ASN A 416 -27.85 14.39 4.49
N ALA A 417 -26.66 13.96 4.95
CA ALA A 417 -26.47 12.63 5.54
C ALA A 417 -27.30 12.47 6.82
N LYS A 418 -28.14 11.45 6.87
CA LYS A 418 -29.01 11.19 8.02
C LYS A 418 -28.30 10.33 9.06
N PRO A 419 -28.43 10.66 10.35
CA PRO A 419 -27.93 9.81 11.44
C PRO A 419 -28.54 8.40 11.37
N GLY A 420 -27.72 7.38 11.62
CA GLY A 420 -28.18 5.98 11.69
C GLY A 420 -28.27 5.24 10.36
N ASP A 421 -28.20 5.93 9.22
CA ASP A 421 -28.26 5.28 7.89
C ASP A 421 -26.92 4.62 7.51
N TRP A 422 -25.82 5.05 8.12
CA TRP A 422 -24.46 4.63 7.82
C TRP A 422 -23.96 3.59 8.81
N LYS A 423 -23.40 2.50 8.29
CA LYS A 423 -22.83 1.42 9.09
C LYS A 423 -21.33 1.60 9.25
N LEU A 424 -20.84 1.59 10.49
CA LEU A 424 -19.41 1.58 10.77
C LEU A 424 -18.82 0.20 10.42
N VAL A 425 -17.80 0.18 9.56
CA VAL A 425 -17.07 -1.03 9.16
C VAL A 425 -15.59 -0.89 9.48
N THR A 426 -15.00 -1.93 10.06
CA THR A 426 -13.56 -1.98 10.34
C THR A 426 -12.82 -2.47 9.11
N ALA A 427 -11.88 -1.67 8.64
CA ALA A 427 -11.01 -1.98 7.52
C ALA A 427 -9.75 -2.76 7.95
N GLY A 428 -8.74 -2.81 7.09
CA GLY A 428 -7.47 -3.46 7.38
C GLY A 428 -6.60 -2.70 8.37
N GLN A 429 -5.54 -3.36 8.83
CA GLN A 429 -4.50 -2.77 9.66
C GLN A 429 -3.36 -2.24 8.78
N ARG A 430 -2.76 -1.14 9.22
CA ARG A 430 -1.54 -0.57 8.64
C ARG A 430 -0.46 -0.59 9.71
N VAL A 431 0.72 -1.06 9.35
CA VAL A 431 1.89 -0.98 10.22
C VAL A 431 2.87 -0.01 9.58
N GLN A 432 2.94 1.19 10.13
CA GLN A 432 3.92 2.19 9.71
C GLN A 432 5.30 1.78 10.19
N ILE A 433 6.29 2.00 9.35
CA ILE A 433 7.66 1.62 9.63
C ILE A 433 8.32 2.68 10.52
N ILE A 434 8.96 2.25 11.56
CA ILE A 434 9.96 3.02 12.28
C ILE A 434 11.31 2.44 11.89
N LYS A 435 12.23 3.28 11.39
CA LYS A 435 13.59 2.86 11.06
C LYS A 435 14.60 3.92 11.46
N ARG A 436 15.87 3.54 11.54
CA ARG A 436 16.96 4.49 11.75
C ARG A 436 17.45 5.03 10.40
N ASP A 437 17.23 6.32 10.18
CA ASP A 437 17.82 7.05 9.07
C ASP A 437 19.28 7.43 9.42
N PRO A 438 20.24 7.26 8.49
CA PRO A 438 21.66 7.56 8.79
C PRO A 438 21.93 9.03 9.14
N LEU A 439 21.09 9.96 8.68
CA LEU A 439 21.29 11.40 8.87
C LEU A 439 20.35 11.99 9.93
N LYS A 440 19.11 11.50 10.00
CA LYS A 440 18.06 12.06 10.86
C LYS A 440 17.85 11.28 12.16
N GLY A 441 18.51 10.12 12.33
CA GLY A 441 18.23 9.21 13.43
C GLY A 441 16.93 8.41 13.24
N PRO A 442 16.23 8.01 14.30
CA PRO A 442 14.97 7.28 14.15
C PRO A 442 13.88 8.13 13.52
N VAL A 443 13.20 7.58 12.49
CA VAL A 443 12.13 8.27 11.76
C VAL A 443 10.91 7.36 11.60
N LEU A 444 9.72 7.96 11.54
CA LEU A 444 8.49 7.32 11.10
C LEU A 444 8.43 7.39 9.57
N GLN A 445 8.62 6.25 8.92
CA GLN A 445 8.63 6.13 7.47
C GLN A 445 7.22 5.89 6.94
N PHE A 446 6.78 6.70 5.98
CA PHE A 446 5.53 6.50 5.24
C PHE A 446 5.80 5.79 3.91
N GLY A 447 4.84 4.98 3.45
CA GLY A 447 4.97 4.20 2.22
C GLY A 447 5.41 2.76 2.47
N THR A 448 6.10 2.19 1.51
CA THR A 448 6.59 0.80 1.53
C THR A 448 8.12 0.78 1.54
N GLU A 449 8.68 -0.26 2.14
CA GLU A 449 10.12 -0.49 2.17
C GLU A 449 10.44 -1.96 1.84
N ILE A 450 11.35 -2.16 0.89
CA ILE A 450 11.88 -3.48 0.53
C ILE A 450 13.20 -3.68 1.28
N VAL A 451 13.21 -4.67 2.16
CA VAL A 451 14.41 -5.12 2.89
C VAL A 451 14.87 -6.42 2.28
N THR A 452 16.13 -6.48 1.82
CA THR A 452 16.76 -7.71 1.30
C THR A 452 17.98 -8.05 2.15
N ASP A 453 18.25 -9.35 2.32
CA ASP A 453 19.52 -9.78 2.89
C ASP A 453 20.67 -9.56 1.88
N LYS A 454 21.89 -9.48 2.39
CA LYS A 454 23.10 -9.26 1.58
C LYS A 454 23.38 -10.38 0.55
N ASP A 455 22.87 -11.57 0.81
CA ASP A 455 23.07 -12.75 -0.03
C ASP A 455 21.97 -12.90 -1.11
N HIS A 456 20.99 -11.97 -1.14
CA HIS A 456 19.84 -11.97 -2.07
C HIS A 456 18.97 -13.23 -2.03
N THR A 457 18.84 -13.82 -0.84
CA THR A 457 18.07 -15.06 -0.61
C THR A 457 16.79 -14.86 0.19
N LEU A 458 16.63 -13.66 0.76
CA LEU A 458 15.41 -13.25 1.44
C LEU A 458 15.08 -11.79 1.08
N ALA A 459 13.81 -11.55 0.86
CA ALA A 459 13.26 -10.20 0.78
C ALA A 459 12.01 -10.07 1.64
N ALA A 460 11.80 -8.91 2.24
CA ALA A 460 10.58 -8.57 2.97
C ALA A 460 10.04 -7.23 2.49
N LEU A 461 8.71 -7.12 2.42
CA LEU A 461 8.03 -5.86 2.17
C LEU A 461 7.39 -5.37 3.47
N LEU A 462 7.84 -4.22 3.94
CA LEU A 462 7.30 -3.52 5.09
C LEU A 462 6.48 -2.31 4.67
N GLY A 463 5.64 -1.79 5.59
CA GLY A 463 4.95 -0.51 5.44
C GLY A 463 3.54 -0.61 4.90
N ALA A 464 3.04 0.53 4.38
CA ALA A 464 1.64 0.72 4.04
C ALA A 464 1.46 1.49 2.71
N SER A 465 0.27 2.05 2.49
CA SER A 465 -0.14 2.77 1.27
C SER A 465 0.87 3.84 0.77
N PRO A 466 0.98 3.96 -0.58
CA PRO A 466 0.17 3.34 -1.62
C PRO A 466 0.71 1.96 -2.06
N GLY A 467 0.42 0.89 -1.32
CA GLY A 467 0.94 -0.43 -1.62
C GLY A 467 0.16 -1.19 -2.70
N ALA A 468 -1.11 -1.52 -2.45
CA ALA A 468 -1.86 -2.43 -3.31
C ALA A 468 -2.00 -1.94 -4.76
N SER A 469 -2.26 -0.64 -4.98
CA SER A 469 -2.41 -0.06 -6.32
C SER A 469 -1.09 0.02 -7.10
N THR A 470 0.04 -0.06 -6.41
CA THR A 470 1.38 -0.02 -6.98
C THR A 470 2.15 -1.33 -6.77
N SER A 471 1.43 -2.43 -6.50
CA SER A 471 2.07 -3.75 -6.30
C SER A 471 2.92 -4.20 -7.49
N PRO A 472 2.53 -4.02 -8.78
CA PRO A 472 3.39 -4.41 -9.89
C PRO A 472 4.74 -3.68 -9.93
N PRO A 473 4.84 -2.34 -9.87
CA PRO A 473 6.14 -1.67 -9.86
C PRO A 473 6.97 -1.99 -8.61
N ILE A 474 6.34 -2.12 -7.42
CA ILE A 474 7.06 -2.52 -6.21
C ILE A 474 7.69 -3.91 -6.38
N MET A 475 7.00 -4.86 -7.02
CA MET A 475 7.57 -6.18 -7.28
C MET A 475 8.64 -6.16 -8.37
N LEU A 476 8.58 -5.25 -9.35
CA LEU A 476 9.68 -5.02 -10.28
C LEU A 476 10.94 -4.54 -9.56
N ASP A 477 10.80 -3.57 -8.66
CA ASP A 477 11.91 -3.08 -7.83
C ASP A 477 12.48 -4.17 -6.92
N LEU A 478 11.61 -4.99 -6.33
CA LEU A 478 12.02 -6.14 -5.52
C LEU A 478 12.81 -7.14 -6.35
N MET A 479 12.33 -7.50 -7.54
CA MET A 479 13.03 -8.43 -8.43
C MET A 479 14.39 -7.87 -8.86
N ALA A 480 14.48 -6.58 -9.14
CA ALA A 480 15.76 -5.94 -9.48
C ALA A 480 16.79 -6.02 -8.33
N LYS A 481 16.31 -5.94 -7.08
CA LYS A 481 17.15 -6.06 -5.87
C LYS A 481 17.50 -7.52 -5.54
N ALA A 482 16.51 -8.42 -5.61
CA ALA A 482 16.66 -9.80 -5.17
C ALA A 482 17.25 -10.75 -6.24
N PHE A 483 17.08 -10.44 -7.52
CA PHE A 483 17.51 -11.30 -8.64
C PHE A 483 18.36 -10.52 -9.69
N PRO A 484 19.43 -9.82 -9.26
CA PRO A 484 20.20 -8.95 -10.15
C PRO A 484 20.84 -9.70 -11.32
N ASP A 485 21.20 -10.98 -11.14
CA ASP A 485 21.84 -11.79 -12.18
C ASP A 485 20.82 -12.25 -13.23
N GLN A 486 19.62 -12.66 -12.82
CA GLN A 486 18.53 -13.03 -13.71
C GLN A 486 18.04 -11.82 -14.52
N MET A 487 17.97 -10.64 -13.89
CA MET A 487 17.65 -9.40 -14.59
C MET A 487 18.61 -9.15 -15.75
N LYS A 488 19.93 -9.29 -15.52
CA LYS A 488 20.97 -9.14 -16.55
C LYS A 488 20.92 -10.27 -17.59
N ALA A 489 20.55 -11.49 -17.18
CA ALA A 489 20.55 -12.68 -18.03
C ALA A 489 19.38 -12.78 -19.01
N GLY A 490 18.43 -11.81 -18.99
CA GLY A 490 17.38 -11.76 -20.01
C GLY A 490 15.96 -11.46 -19.53
N TRP A 491 15.70 -11.32 -18.21
CA TRP A 491 14.36 -11.00 -17.73
C TRP A 491 13.83 -9.65 -18.26
N GLU A 492 14.73 -8.68 -18.48
CA GLU A 492 14.32 -7.35 -18.95
C GLU A 492 13.54 -7.38 -20.27
N ALA A 493 13.89 -8.27 -21.20
CA ALA A 493 13.18 -8.39 -22.49
C ALA A 493 11.72 -8.82 -22.27
N ARG A 494 11.51 -9.87 -21.45
CA ARG A 494 10.17 -10.35 -21.12
C ARG A 494 9.40 -9.33 -20.28
N LEU A 495 10.06 -8.61 -19.38
CA LEU A 495 9.42 -7.55 -18.60
C LEU A 495 8.89 -6.41 -19.48
N ARG A 496 9.55 -6.07 -20.61
CA ARG A 496 9.02 -5.09 -21.58
C ARG A 496 7.78 -5.57 -22.34
N GLU A 497 7.58 -6.89 -22.45
CA GLU A 497 6.34 -7.44 -23.00
C GLU A 497 5.19 -7.32 -21.97
N ILE A 498 5.47 -7.58 -20.69
CA ILE A 498 4.50 -7.48 -19.58
C ILE A 498 4.17 -6.01 -19.27
N VAL A 499 5.20 -5.16 -19.26
CA VAL A 499 5.13 -3.73 -18.94
C VAL A 499 5.86 -2.94 -20.05
N PRO A 500 5.17 -2.56 -21.13
CA PRO A 500 5.79 -1.89 -22.28
C PRO A 500 6.59 -0.63 -21.97
N SER A 501 6.26 0.09 -20.90
CA SER A 501 7.04 1.24 -20.44
C SER A 501 8.23 0.90 -19.55
N TYR A 502 8.53 -0.38 -19.31
CA TYR A 502 9.65 -0.79 -18.44
C TYR A 502 10.98 -0.18 -18.90
N GLY A 503 11.62 0.57 -17.99
CA GLY A 503 12.85 1.31 -18.26
C GLY A 503 12.67 2.64 -19.02
N ARG A 504 11.41 3.08 -19.27
CA ARG A 504 11.08 4.35 -19.91
C ARG A 504 10.29 5.24 -18.93
N LYS A 505 10.49 6.56 -18.96
CA LYS A 505 9.76 7.52 -18.13
C LYS A 505 8.54 8.05 -18.87
N LEU A 506 7.37 7.84 -18.29
CA LEU A 506 6.10 8.30 -18.86
C LEU A 506 5.94 9.83 -18.74
N ASN A 507 6.37 10.39 -17.62
CA ASN A 507 6.20 11.80 -17.30
C ASN A 507 6.93 12.75 -18.27
N ASP A 508 7.91 12.25 -19.02
CA ASP A 508 8.74 13.06 -19.93
C ASP A 508 8.20 13.05 -21.37
N SER A 509 7.13 12.28 -21.67
CA SER A 509 6.68 12.08 -23.05
C SER A 509 5.16 11.92 -23.18
N ALA A 510 4.49 12.94 -23.71
CA ALA A 510 3.07 12.88 -24.06
C ALA A 510 2.76 11.74 -25.05
N ALA A 511 3.63 11.51 -26.04
CA ALA A 511 3.48 10.43 -27.00
C ALA A 511 3.50 9.05 -26.33
N LEU A 512 4.43 8.84 -25.37
CA LEU A 512 4.49 7.59 -24.61
C LEU A 512 3.28 7.42 -23.69
N VAL A 513 2.81 8.48 -23.04
CA VAL A 513 1.58 8.44 -22.24
C VAL A 513 0.39 8.02 -23.11
N ASN A 514 0.27 8.59 -24.32
CA ASN A 514 -0.78 8.25 -25.25
C ASN A 514 -0.69 6.78 -25.69
N GLU A 515 0.49 6.30 -26.08
CA GLU A 515 0.74 4.89 -26.42
C GLU A 515 0.24 3.95 -25.31
N ILE A 516 0.70 4.17 -24.09
CA ILE A 516 0.42 3.31 -22.94
C ILE A 516 -1.06 3.40 -22.51
N ARG A 517 -1.62 4.62 -22.46
CA ARG A 517 -3.03 4.79 -22.06
C ARG A 517 -4.00 4.25 -23.10
N THR A 518 -3.70 4.34 -24.39
CA THR A 518 -4.50 3.71 -25.44
C THR A 518 -4.54 2.20 -25.23
N LEU A 519 -3.38 1.56 -25.08
CA LEU A 519 -3.28 0.13 -24.84
C LEU A 519 -4.07 -0.31 -23.59
N THR A 520 -3.84 0.35 -22.47
CA THR A 520 -4.42 -0.04 -21.18
C THR A 520 -5.90 0.29 -21.09
N SER A 521 -6.35 1.41 -21.66
CA SER A 521 -7.76 1.80 -21.65
C SER A 521 -8.61 0.88 -22.52
N GLN A 522 -8.11 0.50 -23.69
CA GLN A 522 -8.79 -0.49 -24.53
C GLN A 522 -8.95 -1.84 -23.83
N THR A 523 -7.88 -2.33 -23.20
CA THR A 523 -7.88 -3.65 -22.55
C THR A 523 -8.70 -3.67 -21.26
N LEU A 524 -8.63 -2.58 -20.47
CA LEU A 524 -9.30 -2.50 -19.17
C LEU A 524 -10.67 -1.81 -19.23
N HIS A 525 -11.14 -1.43 -20.43
CA HIS A 525 -12.41 -0.72 -20.66
C HIS A 525 -12.51 0.57 -19.85
N LEU A 526 -11.42 1.36 -19.82
CA LEU A 526 -11.32 2.62 -19.09
C LEU A 526 -11.40 3.83 -20.03
N PRO A 527 -11.83 4.99 -19.54
CA PRO A 527 -11.80 6.22 -20.33
C PRO A 527 -10.37 6.60 -20.70
N TYR A 528 -10.22 7.28 -21.83
CA TYR A 528 -8.97 7.78 -22.36
C TYR A 528 -9.10 9.25 -22.75
N LEU A 529 -8.07 10.03 -22.49
CA LEU A 529 -7.90 11.40 -22.97
C LEU A 529 -6.56 11.48 -23.68
N GLU A 530 -6.56 11.88 -24.94
CA GLU A 530 -5.34 12.08 -25.72
C GLU A 530 -4.64 13.36 -25.27
N VAL A 531 -3.38 13.22 -24.89
CA VAL A 531 -2.53 14.36 -24.52
C VAL A 531 -1.98 14.99 -25.80
N PRO A 532 -2.11 16.30 -26.01
CA PRO A 532 -1.53 16.97 -27.17
C PRO A 532 -0.02 16.72 -27.26
N VAL A 533 0.43 16.29 -28.42
CA VAL A 533 1.85 16.16 -28.73
C VAL A 533 2.24 17.35 -29.59
N ASP A 534 3.11 18.22 -29.08
CA ASP A 534 3.62 19.32 -29.87
C ASP A 534 4.29 18.79 -31.15
N ALA A 535 3.80 19.21 -32.30
CA ALA A 535 4.28 18.76 -33.61
C ALA A 535 5.76 19.06 -33.86
N ASN A 536 6.41 19.88 -33.01
CA ASN A 536 7.82 20.24 -33.05
C ASN A 536 8.71 19.49 -32.04
N ALA A 537 8.17 18.65 -31.16
CA ALA A 537 8.97 17.77 -30.34
C ALA A 537 9.39 16.56 -31.19
N ALA A 538 10.60 16.61 -31.77
CA ALA A 538 11.18 15.48 -32.48
C ALA A 538 11.10 14.25 -31.58
N SER A 539 10.43 13.19 -32.07
CA SER A 539 10.46 11.87 -31.47
C SER A 539 11.91 11.50 -31.19
N PRO A 540 12.34 11.23 -29.97
CA PRO A 540 13.69 10.70 -29.76
C PRO A 540 13.72 9.35 -30.48
N ALA A 541 14.42 9.31 -31.62
CA ALA A 541 14.80 8.04 -32.23
C ALA A 541 15.39 7.15 -31.13
N ALA A 542 15.08 5.86 -31.20
CA ALA A 542 15.58 4.86 -30.29
C ALA A 542 17.09 5.06 -30.07
N ALA A 543 17.44 5.82 -29.05
CA ALA A 543 18.81 6.03 -28.66
C ALA A 543 19.29 4.72 -28.05
N ALA A 544 20.26 4.10 -28.71
CA ALA A 544 21.01 3.00 -28.18
C ALA A 544 21.44 3.33 -26.74
N VAL A 545 21.16 2.43 -25.83
CA VAL A 545 21.50 2.50 -24.42
C VAL A 545 22.99 2.74 -24.27
N PRO A 546 23.48 3.88 -23.74
CA PRO A 546 24.87 3.97 -23.33
C PRO A 546 25.02 3.08 -22.10
N ALA A 547 26.03 2.22 -22.12
CA ALA A 547 26.39 1.39 -20.98
C ALA A 547 26.63 2.25 -19.74
N ALA A 548 25.93 1.87 -18.65
CA ALA A 548 26.20 2.18 -17.26
C ALA A 548 26.75 3.57 -16.91
N ALA A 549 25.85 4.53 -16.67
CA ALA A 549 26.11 5.57 -15.71
C ALA A 549 25.24 5.30 -14.48
N LYS A 550 25.91 5.12 -13.34
CA LYS A 550 25.30 4.90 -12.01
C LYS A 550 24.49 6.11 -11.60
N GLU A 551 23.19 6.00 -11.65
CA GLU A 551 22.23 6.66 -10.75
C GLU A 551 20.84 6.11 -11.05
N LYS A 552 20.60 4.87 -10.60
CA LYS A 552 19.24 4.32 -10.50
C LYS A 552 18.62 4.86 -9.21
N ARG A 553 17.87 5.95 -9.30
CA ARG A 553 16.93 6.33 -8.24
C ARG A 553 15.71 5.43 -8.36
N ASN A 554 15.52 4.56 -7.38
CA ASN A 554 14.34 3.73 -7.24
C ASN A 554 13.09 4.61 -7.05
N ALA A 555 11.96 4.26 -7.66
CA ALA A 555 10.65 4.87 -7.37
C ALA A 555 10.31 4.85 -5.86
N ASN A 556 10.79 3.81 -5.14
CA ASN A 556 10.70 3.74 -3.69
C ASN A 556 11.64 4.72 -2.97
N GLU A 557 12.83 5.01 -3.48
CA GLU A 557 13.71 6.04 -2.89
C GLU A 557 13.14 7.43 -3.09
N GLU A 558 12.47 7.67 -4.19
CA GLU A 558 11.71 8.91 -4.43
C GLU A 558 10.46 9.03 -3.55
N LEU A 559 9.79 7.92 -3.24
CA LEU A 559 8.70 7.85 -2.27
C LEU A 559 9.19 8.01 -0.82
N GLN A 560 10.46 7.70 -0.55
CA GLN A 560 11.07 7.75 0.78
C GLN A 560 11.72 9.10 1.10
N ALA A 561 12.09 9.88 0.09
CA ALA A 561 12.81 11.14 0.27
C ALA A 561 11.90 12.33 0.68
N LEU A 562 10.61 12.09 0.89
CA LEU A 562 9.59 13.04 1.33
C LEU A 562 8.83 12.50 2.55
#